data_3140552efca34668154fb0db53169d03
#
_entry.id   3140552efca34668154fb0db53169d03
#
_cell.length_a   1.000
_cell.length_b   1.000
_cell.length_c   1.000
_cell.angle_alpha   90.00
_cell.angle_beta   90.00
_cell.angle_gamma   90.00
#
_symmetry.space_group_name_H-M   'P 1'
#
loop_
_entity.id
_entity.type
_entity.pdbx_description
1 polymer ?
#
loop_
_entity_poly.entity_id
_entity_poly.type
_entity_poly.pdbx_seq_one_letter_code
_entity_poly.pdbx_strand_id
1 'polypeptide(L)'
;VTADATADATAGDATTGRRTARDVPVPAGFDIRGHLSGIGAHLAGPANVVMQLAWPSVGYGVMNSRVDSGNAVKRPFKRGRTTFTYLAVAMLGTDEERAAFRKEINGAHAQVYSHEGEPVAYRAMDPRLQQWVAACLYVGTVDMIEKMHGPLPEAEADALYAYGARFGTTLQVAAADWPADRAAFAAYWEESLAEVRIDAPVAAHLLHLVRFKNFPRPFHVLGPFFVFVTTGFLPPLFREAMSLPWNDRQQRRFDRLMRLLGRFEAALPRPVRSFPFNAYLLDFRLRRRLGRPIL
;
A
#
# COMPACT_ATOMS: atom_id res chain seq x y z
N VAL A 1 52.74 -8.18 -52.64
CA VAL A 1 52.79 -7.07 -51.68
C VAL A 1 51.45 -7.05 -50.99
N THR A 2 51.42 -7.66 -49.84
CA THR A 2 50.29 -7.82 -48.97
C THR A 2 50.35 -6.71 -47.92
N ALA A 3 49.24 -6.02 -47.70
CA ALA A 3 49.04 -5.14 -46.56
C ALA A 3 47.99 -5.76 -45.64
N ASP A 4 48.46 -6.05 -44.46
CA ASP A 4 47.75 -6.58 -43.33
C ASP A 4 47.01 -5.40 -42.65
N ALA A 5 45.70 -5.55 -42.42
CA ALA A 5 44.89 -4.58 -41.67
C ALA A 5 44.28 -5.31 -40.46
N THR A 6 44.99 -5.25 -39.36
CA THR A 6 44.51 -5.67 -38.05
C THR A 6 43.38 -4.76 -37.59
N ALA A 7 42.16 -5.28 -37.55
CA ALA A 7 41.01 -4.65 -36.92
C ALA A 7 41.07 -4.90 -35.40
N ASP A 8 41.33 -3.86 -34.67
CA ASP A 8 41.28 -3.80 -33.21
C ASP A 8 39.78 -3.82 -32.79
N ALA A 9 39.33 -4.96 -32.28
CA ALA A 9 38.00 -5.12 -31.71
C ALA A 9 38.04 -4.69 -30.25
N THR A 10 37.78 -3.43 -29.99
CA THR A 10 37.50 -2.94 -28.63
C THR A 10 36.20 -3.56 -28.13
N ALA A 11 36.31 -4.59 -27.31
CA ALA A 11 35.20 -5.13 -26.50
C ALA A 11 34.72 -4.02 -25.56
N GLY A 12 33.59 -3.40 -25.94
CA GLY A 12 32.89 -2.49 -25.07
C GLY A 12 32.38 -3.25 -23.86
N ASP A 13 32.91 -2.92 -22.71
CA ASP A 13 32.48 -3.36 -21.39
C ASP A 13 31.02 -2.91 -21.15
N ALA A 14 30.07 -3.81 -21.43
CA ALA A 14 28.66 -3.64 -21.12
C ALA A 14 28.42 -3.95 -19.64
N THR A 15 29.07 -3.20 -18.75
CA THR A 15 28.60 -3.05 -17.39
C THR A 15 27.28 -2.26 -17.42
N THR A 16 26.20 -2.96 -17.68
CA THR A 16 24.84 -2.49 -17.42
C THR A 16 24.74 -2.20 -15.93
N GLY A 17 25.21 -1.02 -15.55
CA GLY A 17 24.98 -0.44 -14.25
C GLY A 17 23.46 -0.43 -14.05
N ARG A 18 22.98 -1.31 -13.17
CA ARG A 18 21.62 -1.36 -12.68
C ARG A 18 21.31 0.04 -12.14
N ARG A 19 20.68 0.88 -12.98
CA ARG A 19 20.24 2.21 -12.55
C ARG A 19 19.33 1.97 -11.36
N THR A 20 19.82 2.30 -10.16
CA THR A 20 18.97 2.38 -8.97
C THR A 20 17.76 3.21 -9.34
N ALA A 21 16.56 2.63 -9.21
CA ALA A 21 15.32 3.31 -9.56
C ALA A 21 15.30 4.65 -8.82
N ARG A 22 15.50 5.76 -9.54
CA ARG A 22 15.31 7.10 -9.00
C ARG A 22 13.82 7.26 -8.79
N ASP A 23 13.44 7.78 -7.64
CA ASP A 23 12.05 8.12 -7.39
C ASP A 23 11.52 9.09 -8.45
N VAL A 24 10.23 9.04 -8.67
CA VAL A 24 9.54 10.04 -9.47
C VAL A 24 9.81 11.42 -8.86
N PRO A 25 10.23 12.43 -9.64
CA PRO A 25 10.55 13.74 -9.10
C PRO A 25 9.36 14.35 -8.38
N VAL A 26 9.56 14.76 -7.14
CA VAL A 26 8.54 15.43 -6.33
C VAL A 26 8.79 16.94 -6.40
N PRO A 27 7.75 17.77 -6.57
CA PRO A 27 7.89 19.23 -6.59
C PRO A 27 8.60 19.77 -5.33
N ALA A 28 9.47 20.75 -5.52
CA ALA A 28 10.17 21.38 -4.42
C ALA A 28 9.18 22.02 -3.43
N GLY A 29 9.41 21.80 -2.13
CA GLY A 29 8.54 22.35 -1.07
C GLY A 29 7.37 21.46 -0.67
N PHE A 30 7.10 20.33 -1.35
CA PHE A 30 6.08 19.40 -0.89
C PHE A 30 6.51 18.68 0.40
N ASP A 31 5.69 18.79 1.43
CA ASP A 31 5.90 18.08 2.71
C ASP A 31 4.77 17.10 2.98
N ILE A 32 5.04 15.82 2.75
CA ILE A 32 4.08 14.73 3.00
C ILE A 32 3.54 14.71 4.44
N ARG A 33 4.29 15.26 5.41
CA ARG A 33 3.83 15.33 6.82
C ARG A 33 2.56 16.16 6.98
N GLY A 34 2.31 17.09 6.06
CA GLY A 34 1.05 17.84 6.00
C GLY A 34 -0.18 16.97 5.70
N HIS A 35 0.03 15.86 5.02
CA HIS A 35 -1.01 14.97 4.51
C HIS A 35 -1.11 13.65 5.31
N LEU A 36 -0.25 13.43 6.31
CA LEU A 36 -0.33 12.22 7.14
C LEU A 36 -1.45 12.33 8.16
N SER A 37 -2.30 11.33 8.15
CA SER A 37 -3.37 11.11 9.12
C SER A 37 -3.27 9.73 9.73
N GLY A 38 -2.92 9.65 11.00
CA GLY A 38 -2.89 8.37 11.71
C GLY A 38 -4.29 7.83 11.96
N ILE A 39 -5.25 8.70 12.29
CA ILE A 39 -6.65 8.32 12.46
C ILE A 39 -7.21 7.83 11.13
N GLY A 40 -7.05 8.63 10.07
CA GLY A 40 -7.50 8.28 8.73
C GLY A 40 -6.93 6.96 8.24
N ALA A 41 -5.63 6.73 8.40
CA ALA A 41 -4.97 5.49 8.00
C ALA A 41 -5.52 4.25 8.71
N HIS A 42 -5.88 4.35 10.00
CA HIS A 42 -6.51 3.24 10.72
C HIS A 42 -7.93 2.98 10.23
N LEU A 43 -8.68 4.02 9.92
CA LEU A 43 -10.06 3.90 9.46
C LEU A 43 -10.15 3.42 8.00
N ALA A 44 -9.31 3.95 7.11
CA ALA A 44 -9.27 3.56 5.71
C ALA A 44 -8.51 2.24 5.45
N GLY A 45 -7.65 1.83 6.38
CA GLY A 45 -6.80 0.65 6.22
C GLY A 45 -7.54 -0.63 5.84
N PRO A 46 -8.62 -1.02 6.53
CA PRO A 46 -9.38 -2.22 6.17
C PRO A 46 -9.99 -2.15 4.76
N ALA A 47 -10.49 -0.99 4.32
CA ALA A 47 -10.97 -0.81 2.94
C ALA A 47 -9.85 -0.95 1.93
N ASN A 48 -8.67 -0.40 2.24
CA ASN A 48 -7.50 -0.54 1.39
C ASN A 48 -7.06 -1.99 1.27
N VAL A 49 -7.11 -2.77 2.35
CA VAL A 49 -6.85 -4.22 2.30
C VAL A 49 -7.86 -4.93 1.40
N VAL A 50 -9.16 -4.58 1.46
CA VAL A 50 -10.16 -5.15 0.55
C VAL A 50 -9.81 -4.85 -0.90
N MET A 51 -9.47 -3.61 -1.24
CA MET A 51 -9.06 -3.24 -2.60
C MET A 51 -7.84 -4.04 -3.08
N GLN A 52 -6.79 -4.13 -2.25
CA GLN A 52 -5.57 -4.87 -2.59
C GLN A 52 -5.84 -6.35 -2.89
N LEU A 53 -6.65 -7.00 -2.04
CA LEU A 53 -6.96 -8.42 -2.15
C LEU A 53 -8.06 -8.73 -3.18
N ALA A 54 -8.63 -7.72 -3.81
CA ALA A 54 -9.64 -7.88 -4.86
C ALA A 54 -9.07 -8.42 -6.19
N TRP A 55 -7.77 -8.33 -6.41
CA TRP A 55 -7.13 -9.11 -7.46
C TRP A 55 -6.91 -10.54 -6.95
N PRO A 56 -7.40 -11.58 -7.67
CA PRO A 56 -7.34 -12.97 -7.20
C PRO A 56 -5.93 -13.42 -6.81
N SER A 57 -4.91 -13.08 -7.63
CA SER A 57 -3.51 -13.41 -7.35
C SER A 57 -3.00 -12.79 -6.05
N VAL A 58 -3.44 -11.59 -5.68
CA VAL A 58 -3.09 -10.95 -4.40
C VAL A 58 -3.89 -11.56 -3.26
N GLY A 59 -5.21 -11.75 -3.47
CA GLY A 59 -6.13 -12.31 -2.47
C GLY A 59 -5.71 -13.71 -2.01
N TYR A 60 -5.50 -14.61 -2.95
CA TYR A 60 -5.03 -15.97 -2.65
C TYR A 60 -3.60 -15.98 -2.11
N GLY A 61 -2.71 -15.12 -2.65
CA GLY A 61 -1.34 -15.01 -2.17
C GLY A 61 -1.24 -14.59 -0.70
N VAL A 62 -2.12 -13.70 -0.24
CA VAL A 62 -2.19 -13.31 1.18
C VAL A 62 -2.88 -14.36 2.02
N MET A 63 -4.01 -14.91 1.56
CA MET A 63 -4.81 -15.89 2.30
C MET A 63 -4.05 -17.21 2.52
N ASN A 64 -3.37 -17.71 1.48
CA ASN A 64 -2.65 -18.98 1.49
C ASN A 64 -1.18 -18.85 1.90
N SER A 65 -0.72 -17.63 2.23
CA SER A 65 0.67 -17.40 2.62
C SER A 65 1.13 -18.31 3.76
N ARG A 66 2.21 -19.04 3.52
CA ARG A 66 2.88 -19.89 4.52
C ARG A 66 3.82 -19.11 5.44
N VAL A 67 4.01 -17.83 5.18
CA VAL A 67 4.85 -16.95 6.00
C VAL A 67 4.08 -16.54 7.25
N ASP A 68 4.24 -17.28 8.33
CA ASP A 68 3.53 -17.07 9.61
C ASP A 68 3.67 -15.64 10.15
N SER A 69 4.85 -15.03 9.97
CA SER A 69 5.10 -13.66 10.44
C SER A 69 4.21 -12.61 9.73
N GLY A 70 3.78 -12.89 8.51
CA GLY A 70 2.91 -12.03 7.70
C GLY A 70 1.42 -12.36 7.79
N ASN A 71 1.02 -13.43 8.49
CA ASN A 71 -0.35 -13.90 8.53
C ASN A 71 -1.21 -13.02 9.46
N ALA A 72 -2.17 -12.30 8.89
CA ALA A 72 -3.03 -11.37 9.61
C ALA A 72 -4.01 -12.07 10.58
N VAL A 73 -4.36 -13.33 10.33
CA VAL A 73 -5.25 -14.09 11.21
C VAL A 73 -4.49 -14.64 12.42
N LYS A 74 -3.31 -15.23 12.18
CA LYS A 74 -2.50 -15.83 13.25
C LYS A 74 -1.78 -14.78 14.10
N ARG A 75 -1.33 -13.66 13.50
CA ARG A 75 -0.50 -12.64 14.15
C ARG A 75 -0.93 -11.23 13.80
N PRO A 76 -2.16 -10.82 14.16
CA PRO A 76 -2.76 -9.55 13.74
C PRO A 76 -1.92 -8.33 14.15
N PHE A 77 -1.45 -8.26 15.38
CA PHE A 77 -0.62 -7.16 15.87
C PHE A 77 0.73 -7.06 15.15
N LYS A 78 1.38 -8.22 14.90
CA LYS A 78 2.64 -8.23 14.15
C LYS A 78 2.42 -7.80 12.71
N ARG A 79 1.37 -8.30 12.05
CA ARG A 79 1.01 -7.88 10.67
C ARG A 79 0.69 -6.40 10.60
N GLY A 80 -0.10 -5.88 11.55
CA GLY A 80 -0.39 -4.46 11.65
C GLY A 80 0.88 -3.62 11.80
N ARG A 81 1.77 -3.99 12.73
CA ARG A 81 3.07 -3.33 12.91
C ARG A 81 3.88 -3.31 11.62
N THR A 82 4.03 -4.46 10.94
CA THR A 82 4.80 -4.55 9.69
C THR A 82 4.22 -3.64 8.62
N THR A 83 2.89 -3.60 8.48
CA THR A 83 2.21 -2.74 7.50
C THR A 83 2.43 -1.25 7.81
N PHE A 84 2.23 -0.83 9.05
CA PHE A 84 2.46 0.58 9.43
C PHE A 84 3.95 0.96 9.37
N THR A 85 4.87 0.03 9.68
CA THR A 85 6.31 0.26 9.47
C THR A 85 6.63 0.47 8.00
N TYR A 86 6.07 -0.36 7.11
CA TYR A 86 6.21 -0.17 5.66
C TYR A 86 5.71 1.21 5.22
N LEU A 87 4.49 1.57 5.61
CA LEU A 87 3.92 2.88 5.26
C LEU A 87 4.78 4.04 5.81
N ALA A 88 5.24 3.93 7.05
CA ALA A 88 6.11 4.93 7.67
C ALA A 88 7.44 5.07 6.94
N VAL A 89 8.07 3.95 6.55
CA VAL A 89 9.34 3.96 5.79
C VAL A 89 9.12 4.46 4.37
N ALA A 90 8.05 4.05 3.69
CA ALA A 90 7.72 4.54 2.35
C ALA A 90 7.49 6.06 2.33
N MET A 91 6.76 6.58 3.30
CA MET A 91 6.35 7.98 3.35
C MET A 91 7.40 8.90 4.00
N LEU A 92 8.14 8.45 4.99
CA LEU A 92 9.01 9.28 5.82
C LEU A 92 10.47 8.83 5.85
N GLY A 93 10.78 7.64 5.34
CA GLY A 93 12.12 7.08 5.35
C GLY A 93 13.05 7.71 4.32
N THR A 94 14.36 7.67 4.60
CA THR A 94 15.40 7.99 3.62
C THR A 94 15.50 6.87 2.56
N ASP A 95 16.25 7.12 1.49
CA ASP A 95 16.43 6.11 0.44
C ASP A 95 17.19 4.88 0.95
N GLU A 96 18.13 5.06 1.88
CA GLU A 96 18.84 3.95 2.55
C GLU A 96 17.88 3.17 3.47
N GLU A 97 16.97 3.84 4.14
CA GLU A 97 15.97 3.20 5.00
C GLU A 97 14.98 2.39 4.16
N ARG A 98 14.53 2.94 3.03
CA ARG A 98 13.67 2.25 2.06
C ARG A 98 14.36 1.04 1.44
N ALA A 99 15.64 1.18 1.04
CA ALA A 99 16.44 0.09 0.50
C ALA A 99 16.64 -1.04 1.53
N ALA A 100 16.93 -0.69 2.77
CA ALA A 100 17.07 -1.66 3.86
C ALA A 100 15.75 -2.40 4.14
N PHE A 101 14.62 -1.68 4.19
CA PHE A 101 13.29 -2.30 4.37
C PHE A 101 12.93 -3.22 3.20
N ARG A 102 13.20 -2.79 1.96
CA ARG A 102 13.01 -3.61 0.75
C ARG A 102 13.74 -4.94 0.83
N LYS A 103 14.99 -4.94 1.29
CA LYS A 103 15.79 -6.16 1.44
C LYS A 103 15.11 -7.17 2.37
N GLU A 104 14.58 -6.72 3.50
CA GLU A 104 13.86 -7.58 4.46
C GLU A 104 12.55 -8.13 3.86
N ILE A 105 11.74 -7.26 3.24
CA ILE A 105 10.48 -7.68 2.61
C ILE A 105 10.72 -8.67 1.47
N ASN A 106 11.78 -8.50 0.69
CA ASN A 106 12.10 -9.42 -0.41
C ASN A 106 12.32 -10.84 0.11
N GLY A 107 12.97 -11.00 1.24
CA GLY A 107 13.16 -12.31 1.88
C GLY A 107 11.82 -12.99 2.24
N ALA A 108 10.83 -12.20 2.69
CA ALA A 108 9.50 -12.70 2.98
C ALA A 108 8.68 -12.98 1.70
N HIS A 109 8.69 -12.05 0.73
CA HIS A 109 7.95 -12.17 -0.52
C HIS A 109 8.46 -13.31 -1.41
N ALA A 110 9.75 -13.62 -1.39
CA ALA A 110 10.33 -14.73 -2.14
C ALA A 110 9.73 -16.09 -1.76
N GLN A 111 9.16 -16.20 -0.56
CA GLN A 111 8.53 -17.42 -0.05
C GLN A 111 7.02 -17.49 -0.35
N VAL A 112 6.44 -16.44 -0.95
CA VAL A 112 5.00 -16.34 -1.23
C VAL A 112 4.77 -16.55 -2.72
N TYR A 113 4.43 -17.77 -3.09
CA TYR A 113 4.08 -18.19 -4.44
C TYR A 113 3.10 -19.36 -4.40
N SER A 114 2.32 -19.49 -5.47
CA SER A 114 1.34 -20.58 -5.62
C SER A 114 2.03 -21.93 -5.86
N HIS A 115 1.41 -22.98 -5.37
CA HIS A 115 1.79 -24.37 -5.62
C HIS A 115 0.80 -25.04 -6.58
N GLU A 116 1.16 -26.21 -7.06
CA GLU A 116 0.28 -27.04 -7.90
C GLU A 116 -1.02 -27.36 -7.14
N GLY A 117 -2.15 -27.24 -7.83
CA GLY A 117 -3.49 -27.45 -7.26
C GLY A 117 -4.11 -26.22 -6.60
N GLU A 118 -3.42 -25.09 -6.50
CA GLU A 118 -4.05 -23.84 -6.04
C GLU A 118 -4.93 -23.22 -7.15
N PRO A 119 -6.07 -22.57 -6.79
CA PRO A 119 -7.05 -22.11 -7.76
C PRO A 119 -6.55 -20.96 -8.64
N VAL A 120 -5.52 -20.23 -8.19
CA VAL A 120 -4.96 -19.07 -8.88
C VAL A 120 -3.44 -19.07 -8.73
N ALA A 121 -2.74 -18.81 -9.83
CA ALA A 121 -1.29 -18.62 -9.81
C ALA A 121 -0.95 -17.24 -9.23
N TYR A 122 0.04 -17.18 -8.32
CA TYR A 122 0.55 -15.92 -7.76
C TYR A 122 2.02 -16.02 -7.39
N ARG A 123 2.67 -14.88 -7.41
CA ARG A 123 4.06 -14.70 -6.95
C ARG A 123 4.19 -13.31 -6.35
N ALA A 124 4.45 -13.19 -5.05
CA ALA A 124 4.51 -11.88 -4.40
C ALA A 124 5.67 -11.00 -4.87
N MET A 125 6.68 -11.58 -5.54
CA MET A 125 7.77 -10.85 -6.19
C MET A 125 7.40 -10.29 -7.57
N ASP A 126 6.20 -10.55 -8.08
CA ASP A 126 5.73 -10.00 -9.35
C ASP A 126 5.54 -8.48 -9.24
N PRO A 127 6.28 -7.65 -10.02
CA PRO A 127 6.15 -6.20 -9.96
C PRO A 127 4.74 -5.70 -10.30
N ARG A 128 4.00 -6.40 -11.17
CA ARG A 128 2.63 -6.04 -11.54
C ARG A 128 1.67 -6.15 -10.35
N LEU A 129 1.78 -7.21 -9.56
CA LEU A 129 0.97 -7.36 -8.33
C LEU A 129 1.34 -6.31 -7.29
N GLN A 130 2.62 -5.99 -7.17
CA GLN A 130 3.09 -4.95 -6.25
C GLN A 130 2.66 -3.54 -6.71
N GLN A 131 2.62 -3.29 -8.02
CA GLN A 131 2.13 -2.03 -8.58
C GLN A 131 0.63 -1.85 -8.29
N TRP A 132 -0.18 -2.90 -8.44
CA TRP A 132 -1.58 -2.87 -8.02
C TRP A 132 -1.75 -2.51 -6.54
N VAL A 133 -0.98 -3.17 -5.66
CA VAL A 133 -1.01 -2.86 -4.22
C VAL A 133 -0.61 -1.40 -3.96
N ALA A 134 0.43 -0.89 -4.63
CA ALA A 134 0.87 0.49 -4.53
C ALA A 134 -0.20 1.48 -5.04
N ALA A 135 -0.87 1.15 -6.14
CA ALA A 135 -1.98 1.93 -6.67
C ALA A 135 -3.15 2.00 -5.68
N CYS A 136 -3.54 0.87 -5.07
CA CYS A 136 -4.55 0.86 -4.02
C CYS A 136 -4.17 1.75 -2.83
N LEU A 137 -2.90 1.73 -2.41
CA LEU A 137 -2.41 2.59 -1.34
C LEU A 137 -2.49 4.07 -1.70
N TYR A 138 -2.11 4.44 -2.92
CA TYR A 138 -2.21 5.81 -3.40
C TYR A 138 -3.68 6.27 -3.46
N VAL A 139 -4.55 5.52 -4.14
CA VAL A 139 -5.98 5.83 -4.25
C VAL A 139 -6.64 5.95 -2.88
N GLY A 140 -6.39 5.00 -1.98
CA GLY A 140 -6.93 5.04 -0.63
C GLY A 140 -6.39 6.19 0.22
N THR A 141 -5.15 6.64 -0.04
CA THR A 141 -4.58 7.83 0.63
C THR A 141 -5.26 9.09 0.16
N VAL A 142 -5.42 9.29 -1.14
CA VAL A 142 -6.14 10.45 -1.73
C VAL A 142 -7.59 10.47 -1.23
N ASP A 143 -8.30 9.36 -1.38
CA ASP A 143 -9.70 9.23 -0.96
C ASP A 143 -9.91 9.55 0.53
N MET A 144 -9.01 9.07 1.39
CA MET A 144 -9.03 9.37 2.82
C MET A 144 -8.83 10.88 3.09
N ILE A 145 -7.85 11.50 2.44
CA ILE A 145 -7.58 12.94 2.59
C ILE A 145 -8.82 13.75 2.16
N GLU A 146 -9.35 13.47 0.97
CA GLU A 146 -10.49 14.21 0.44
C GLU A 146 -11.76 14.05 1.26
N LYS A 147 -12.04 12.85 1.77
CA LYS A 147 -13.19 12.60 2.65
C LYS A 147 -13.09 13.32 4.00
N MET A 148 -11.88 13.49 4.52
CA MET A 148 -11.66 14.13 5.82
C MET A 148 -11.48 15.66 5.71
N HIS A 149 -10.80 16.13 4.66
CA HIS A 149 -10.36 17.52 4.58
C HIS A 149 -10.91 18.28 3.35
N GLY A 150 -11.56 17.58 2.43
CA GLY A 150 -12.05 18.12 1.15
C GLY A 150 -11.08 17.91 0.02
N PRO A 151 -11.46 18.34 -1.21
CA PRO A 151 -10.67 18.11 -2.41
C PRO A 151 -9.29 18.78 -2.32
N LEU A 152 -8.28 18.08 -2.82
CA LEU A 152 -6.92 18.61 -2.91
C LEU A 152 -6.80 19.65 -4.02
N PRO A 153 -6.11 20.78 -3.80
CA PRO A 153 -5.69 21.68 -4.88
C PRO A 153 -4.85 20.90 -5.92
N GLU A 154 -4.98 21.28 -7.22
CA GLU A 154 -4.33 20.55 -8.33
C GLU A 154 -2.82 20.35 -8.10
N ALA A 155 -2.10 21.41 -7.73
CA ALA A 155 -0.66 21.32 -7.48
C ALA A 155 -0.29 20.38 -6.32
N GLU A 156 -1.13 20.32 -5.29
CA GLU A 156 -0.95 19.37 -4.17
C GLU A 156 -1.29 17.94 -4.61
N ALA A 157 -2.33 17.76 -5.42
CA ALA A 157 -2.71 16.46 -5.96
C ALA A 157 -1.60 15.90 -6.86
N ASP A 158 -0.99 16.72 -7.71
CA ASP A 158 0.14 16.33 -8.56
C ASP A 158 1.38 16.00 -7.73
N ALA A 159 1.67 16.79 -6.71
CA ALA A 159 2.79 16.54 -5.81
C ALA A 159 2.58 15.25 -4.99
N LEU A 160 1.38 15.03 -4.47
CA LEU A 160 1.01 13.80 -3.76
C LEU A 160 1.05 12.58 -4.68
N TYR A 161 0.66 12.74 -5.96
CA TYR A 161 0.78 11.69 -6.97
C TYR A 161 2.23 11.27 -7.20
N ALA A 162 3.10 12.23 -7.49
CA ALA A 162 4.53 11.97 -7.68
C ALA A 162 5.15 11.32 -6.44
N TYR A 163 4.76 11.78 -5.25
CA TYR A 163 5.21 11.20 -3.98
C TYR A 163 4.66 9.79 -3.75
N GLY A 164 3.46 9.51 -4.21
CA GLY A 164 2.78 8.20 -4.10
C GLY A 164 3.52 7.05 -4.78
N ALA A 165 4.33 7.33 -5.80
CA ALA A 165 5.23 6.35 -6.42
C ALA A 165 6.11 5.61 -5.40
N ARG A 166 6.40 6.23 -4.24
CA ARG A 166 7.18 5.64 -3.15
C ARG A 166 6.53 4.39 -2.56
N PHE A 167 5.21 4.23 -2.66
CA PHE A 167 4.56 2.98 -2.27
C PHE A 167 5.04 1.79 -3.12
N GLY A 168 5.22 1.97 -4.42
CA GLY A 168 5.74 0.93 -5.30
C GLY A 168 7.27 0.83 -5.26
N THR A 169 7.97 1.96 -5.36
CA THR A 169 9.44 2.01 -5.44
C THR A 169 10.14 1.66 -4.12
N THR A 170 9.44 1.65 -3.01
CA THR A 170 9.91 1.06 -1.74
C THR A 170 9.94 -0.47 -1.82
N LEU A 171 9.22 -1.09 -2.76
CA LEU A 171 9.25 -2.52 -3.05
C LEU A 171 9.97 -2.79 -4.38
N GLN A 172 9.36 -3.57 -5.29
CA GLN A 172 10.00 -4.01 -6.54
C GLN A 172 9.56 -3.23 -7.78
N VAL A 173 8.60 -2.32 -7.64
CA VAL A 173 8.13 -1.50 -8.77
C VAL A 173 9.24 -0.52 -9.16
N ALA A 174 9.63 -0.52 -10.43
CA ALA A 174 10.57 0.47 -10.93
C ALA A 174 9.87 1.83 -11.09
N ALA A 175 10.62 2.93 -10.92
CA ALA A 175 10.03 4.26 -11.10
C ALA A 175 9.48 4.49 -12.51
N ALA A 176 10.05 3.82 -13.50
CA ALA A 176 9.58 3.87 -14.89
C ALA A 176 8.25 3.12 -15.12
N ASP A 177 7.88 2.19 -14.22
CA ASP A 177 6.63 1.44 -14.30
C ASP A 177 5.46 2.21 -13.65
N TRP A 178 5.76 3.22 -12.81
CA TRP A 178 4.73 4.09 -12.27
C TRP A 178 4.21 5.01 -13.38
N PRO A 179 2.89 5.12 -13.59
CA PRO A 179 2.35 5.94 -14.67
C PRO A 179 2.87 7.39 -14.63
N ALA A 180 3.09 8.00 -15.80
CA ALA A 180 3.84 9.24 -15.91
C ALA A 180 3.18 10.42 -15.17
N ASP A 181 1.85 10.44 -15.15
CA ASP A 181 1.04 11.49 -14.54
C ASP A 181 -0.30 10.94 -14.05
N ARG A 182 -1.14 11.80 -13.45
CA ARG A 182 -2.46 11.43 -12.92
C ARG A 182 -3.42 10.93 -13.99
N ALA A 183 -3.31 11.45 -15.22
CA ALA A 183 -4.16 11.01 -16.33
C ALA A 183 -3.78 9.60 -16.79
N ALA A 184 -2.49 9.33 -16.96
CA ALA A 184 -1.97 8.00 -17.24
C ALA A 184 -2.30 7.03 -16.10
N PHE A 185 -2.23 7.49 -14.84
CA PHE A 185 -2.63 6.68 -13.70
C PHE A 185 -4.14 6.37 -13.70
N ALA A 186 -4.99 7.32 -14.06
CA ALA A 186 -6.42 7.07 -14.15
C ALA A 186 -6.73 5.98 -15.20
N ALA A 187 -6.07 6.03 -16.36
CA ALA A 187 -6.20 4.98 -17.38
C ALA A 187 -5.73 3.62 -16.86
N TYR A 188 -4.56 3.56 -16.20
CA TYR A 188 -4.06 2.34 -15.55
C TYR A 188 -5.03 1.80 -14.49
N TRP A 189 -5.61 2.69 -13.68
CA TRP A 189 -6.56 2.31 -12.63
C TRP A 189 -7.82 1.70 -13.22
N GLU A 190 -8.43 2.33 -14.23
CA GLU A 190 -9.62 1.80 -14.92
C GLU A 190 -9.36 0.45 -15.57
N GLU A 191 -8.22 0.27 -16.25
CA GLU A 191 -7.82 -1.03 -16.80
C GLU A 191 -7.66 -2.09 -15.68
N SER A 192 -7.06 -1.69 -14.56
CA SER A 192 -6.82 -2.56 -13.42
C SER A 192 -8.12 -3.01 -12.73
N LEU A 193 -9.18 -2.18 -12.76
CA LEU A 193 -10.48 -2.52 -12.21
C LEU A 193 -11.15 -3.70 -12.95
N ALA A 194 -10.82 -3.92 -14.21
CA ALA A 194 -11.35 -5.06 -14.98
C ALA A 194 -10.91 -6.43 -14.41
N GLU A 195 -9.84 -6.49 -13.64
CA GLU A 195 -9.35 -7.71 -12.99
C GLU A 195 -9.92 -7.93 -11.59
N VAL A 196 -10.70 -6.98 -11.08
CA VAL A 196 -11.31 -7.07 -9.75
C VAL A 196 -12.31 -8.21 -9.70
N ARG A 197 -12.00 -9.21 -8.88
CA ARG A 197 -12.87 -10.36 -8.58
C ARG A 197 -12.57 -10.88 -7.19
N ILE A 198 -13.57 -10.93 -6.35
CA ILE A 198 -13.45 -11.44 -4.98
C ILE A 198 -14.22 -12.75 -4.89
N ASP A 199 -13.52 -13.87 -4.93
CA ASP A 199 -14.10 -15.19 -4.78
C ASP A 199 -14.59 -15.43 -3.34
N ALA A 200 -15.56 -16.33 -3.14
CA ALA A 200 -16.18 -16.56 -1.83
C ALA A 200 -15.16 -16.85 -0.69
N PRO A 201 -14.10 -17.65 -0.87
CA PRO A 201 -13.10 -17.83 0.18
C PRO A 201 -12.37 -16.55 0.55
N VAL A 202 -11.99 -15.72 -0.43
CA VAL A 202 -11.33 -14.43 -0.20
C VAL A 202 -12.29 -13.44 0.46
N ALA A 203 -13.56 -13.39 0.03
CA ALA A 203 -14.60 -12.58 0.67
C ALA A 203 -14.78 -12.95 2.15
N ALA A 204 -14.88 -14.23 2.46
CA ALA A 204 -14.99 -14.72 3.84
C ALA A 204 -13.77 -14.32 4.69
N HIS A 205 -12.56 -14.47 4.13
CA HIS A 205 -11.31 -14.03 4.78
C HIS A 205 -11.33 -12.52 5.06
N LEU A 206 -11.67 -11.70 4.06
CA LEU A 206 -11.76 -10.25 4.20
C LEU A 206 -12.80 -9.83 5.24
N LEU A 207 -14.01 -10.43 5.23
CA LEU A 207 -15.02 -10.15 6.23
C LEU A 207 -14.57 -10.53 7.64
N HIS A 208 -13.79 -11.61 7.79
CA HIS A 208 -13.19 -11.98 9.06
C HIS A 208 -12.25 -10.89 9.59
N LEU A 209 -11.40 -10.32 8.71
CA LEU A 209 -10.48 -9.23 9.05
C LEU A 209 -11.25 -7.93 9.38
N VAL A 210 -12.16 -7.51 8.51
CA VAL A 210 -12.94 -6.25 8.68
C VAL A 210 -13.79 -6.27 9.95
N ARG A 211 -14.31 -7.45 10.33
CA ARG A 211 -15.06 -7.64 11.59
C ARG A 211 -14.18 -7.79 12.82
N PHE A 212 -12.88 -7.65 12.70
CA PHE A 212 -11.90 -7.80 13.79
C PHE A 212 -11.93 -9.18 14.46
N LYS A 213 -12.38 -10.20 13.74
CA LYS A 213 -12.46 -11.57 14.27
C LYS A 213 -11.08 -12.23 14.44
N ASN A 214 -10.05 -11.69 13.81
CA ASN A 214 -8.66 -12.07 13.98
C ASN A 214 -7.99 -11.47 15.23
N PHE A 215 -8.68 -10.56 15.94
CA PHE A 215 -8.21 -9.99 17.21
C PHE A 215 -8.84 -10.70 18.41
N PRO A 216 -8.31 -10.52 19.64
CA PRO A 216 -8.93 -11.01 20.87
C PRO A 216 -10.39 -10.55 21.03
N ARG A 217 -11.22 -11.38 21.66
CA ARG A 217 -12.69 -11.17 21.80
C ARG A 217 -13.14 -9.75 22.15
N PRO A 218 -12.48 -8.99 23.06
CA PRO A 218 -12.91 -7.62 23.38
C PRO A 218 -12.95 -6.69 22.17
N PHE A 219 -12.07 -6.91 21.17
CA PHE A 219 -12.04 -6.09 19.95
C PHE A 219 -13.21 -6.36 18.99
N HIS A 220 -13.91 -7.49 19.14
CA HIS A 220 -15.03 -7.84 18.25
C HIS A 220 -16.20 -6.85 18.35
N VAL A 221 -16.33 -6.13 19.45
CA VAL A 221 -17.34 -5.06 19.61
C VAL A 221 -17.14 -3.92 18.60
N LEU A 222 -15.93 -3.72 18.10
CA LEU A 222 -15.61 -2.72 17.08
C LEU A 222 -16.02 -3.16 15.67
N GLY A 223 -16.30 -4.46 15.47
CA GLY A 223 -16.61 -5.03 14.16
C GLY A 223 -17.68 -4.28 13.38
N PRO A 224 -18.88 -4.02 13.95
CA PRO A 224 -19.95 -3.27 13.24
C PRO A 224 -19.52 -1.88 12.80
N PHE A 225 -18.75 -1.16 13.62
CA PHE A 225 -18.19 0.14 13.29
C PHE A 225 -17.21 0.06 12.14
N PHE A 226 -16.28 -0.91 12.18
CA PHE A 226 -15.30 -1.08 11.11
C PHE A 226 -15.93 -1.58 9.82
N VAL A 227 -16.96 -2.43 9.86
CA VAL A 227 -17.75 -2.77 8.66
C VAL A 227 -18.36 -1.52 8.06
N PHE A 228 -19.00 -0.66 8.86
CA PHE A 228 -19.60 0.60 8.39
C PHE A 228 -18.56 1.52 7.74
N VAL A 229 -17.43 1.76 8.44
CA VAL A 229 -16.37 2.65 7.95
C VAL A 229 -15.69 2.09 6.70
N THR A 230 -15.37 0.79 6.69
CA THR A 230 -14.81 0.09 5.53
C THR A 230 -15.71 0.23 4.32
N THR A 231 -17.01 -0.06 4.48
CA THR A 231 -17.98 0.06 3.39
C THR A 231 -18.06 1.49 2.86
N GLY A 232 -17.98 2.50 3.73
CA GLY A 232 -17.98 3.91 3.35
C GLY A 232 -16.74 4.34 2.54
N PHE A 233 -15.57 3.77 2.83
CA PHE A 233 -14.35 4.01 2.06
C PHE A 233 -14.29 3.25 0.74
N LEU A 234 -14.96 2.08 0.64
CA LEU A 234 -14.88 1.27 -0.58
C LEU A 234 -15.60 1.96 -1.76
N PRO A 235 -14.99 2.01 -2.96
CA PRO A 235 -15.71 2.32 -4.19
C PRO A 235 -16.86 1.32 -4.46
N PRO A 236 -17.89 1.71 -5.25
CA PRO A 236 -19.05 0.86 -5.52
C PRO A 236 -18.72 -0.56 -5.99
N LEU A 237 -17.81 -0.70 -6.95
CA LEU A 237 -17.37 -2.00 -7.49
C LEU A 237 -16.92 -2.98 -6.39
N PHE A 238 -16.13 -2.51 -5.43
CA PHE A 238 -15.64 -3.35 -4.33
C PHE A 238 -16.72 -3.65 -3.29
N ARG A 239 -17.67 -2.73 -3.08
CA ARG A 239 -18.85 -2.99 -2.23
C ARG A 239 -19.70 -4.13 -2.82
N GLU A 240 -19.95 -4.08 -4.11
CA GLU A 240 -20.68 -5.10 -4.86
C GLU A 240 -19.96 -6.44 -4.80
N ALA A 241 -18.65 -6.46 -5.10
CA ALA A 241 -17.85 -7.68 -5.03
C ALA A 241 -17.81 -8.31 -3.63
N MET A 242 -17.93 -7.49 -2.58
CA MET A 242 -18.01 -7.94 -1.17
C MET A 242 -19.42 -8.16 -0.67
N SER A 243 -20.46 -7.93 -1.50
CA SER A 243 -21.88 -7.97 -1.11
C SER A 243 -22.19 -7.10 0.13
N LEU A 244 -21.60 -5.90 0.17
CA LEU A 244 -21.79 -4.93 1.25
C LEU A 244 -22.86 -3.89 0.86
N PRO A 245 -24.09 -3.98 1.40
CA PRO A 245 -25.15 -3.04 1.07
C PRO A 245 -24.82 -1.64 1.58
N TRP A 246 -25.12 -0.63 0.76
CA TRP A 246 -24.90 0.76 1.09
C TRP A 246 -26.00 1.64 0.53
N ASN A 247 -26.43 2.63 1.32
CA ASN A 247 -27.49 3.55 0.92
C ASN A 247 -27.13 5.01 1.29
N ASP A 248 -27.90 5.96 0.77
CA ASP A 248 -27.69 7.39 0.95
C ASP A 248 -27.66 7.84 2.42
N ARG A 249 -28.46 7.18 3.27
CA ARG A 249 -28.46 7.50 4.72
C ARG A 249 -27.12 7.11 5.36
N GLN A 250 -26.58 5.96 4.97
CA GLN A 250 -25.27 5.50 5.43
C GLN A 250 -24.16 6.40 4.88
N GLN A 251 -24.25 6.78 3.60
CA GLN A 251 -23.30 7.71 2.97
C GLN A 251 -23.27 9.05 3.72
N ARG A 252 -24.43 9.69 3.94
CA ARG A 252 -24.49 10.96 4.69
C ARG A 252 -23.93 10.86 6.12
N ARG A 253 -24.11 9.71 6.80
CA ARG A 253 -23.57 9.47 8.14
C ARG A 253 -22.05 9.33 8.09
N PHE A 254 -21.56 8.60 7.11
CA PHE A 254 -20.12 8.41 6.87
C PHE A 254 -19.43 9.74 6.56
N ASP A 255 -19.97 10.52 5.61
CA ASP A 255 -19.40 11.82 5.24
C ASP A 255 -19.36 12.79 6.42
N ARG A 256 -20.41 12.78 7.25
CA ARG A 256 -20.45 13.60 8.45
C ARG A 256 -19.38 13.17 9.46
N LEU A 257 -19.22 11.87 9.65
CA LEU A 257 -18.19 11.31 10.53
C LEU A 257 -16.78 11.72 10.04
N MET A 258 -16.50 11.53 8.74
CA MET A 258 -15.19 11.86 8.18
C MET A 258 -14.87 13.35 8.31
N ARG A 259 -15.81 14.24 7.98
CA ARG A 259 -15.62 15.69 8.16
C ARG A 259 -15.41 16.09 9.62
N LEU A 260 -16.11 15.44 10.54
CA LEU A 260 -15.92 15.70 11.98
C LEU A 260 -14.53 15.30 12.45
N LEU A 261 -14.10 14.10 12.05
CA LEU A 261 -12.76 13.58 12.35
C LEU A 261 -11.66 14.43 11.70
N GLY A 262 -11.86 14.89 10.46
CA GLY A 262 -10.94 15.78 9.76
C GLY A 262 -10.77 17.13 10.49
N ARG A 263 -11.89 17.73 10.98
CA ARG A 263 -11.84 18.96 11.77
C ARG A 263 -11.12 18.75 13.10
N PHE A 264 -11.42 17.64 13.79
CA PHE A 264 -10.72 17.29 15.03
C PHE A 264 -9.23 17.12 14.78
N GLU A 265 -8.86 16.37 13.75
CA GLU A 265 -7.47 16.14 13.41
C GLU A 265 -6.72 17.41 13.01
N ALA A 266 -7.38 18.33 12.27
CA ALA A 266 -6.80 19.61 11.88
C ALA A 266 -6.39 20.48 13.09
N ALA A 267 -7.07 20.32 14.22
CA ALA A 267 -6.74 21.00 15.47
C ALA A 267 -5.56 20.37 16.23
N LEU A 268 -5.11 19.16 15.85
CA LEU A 268 -4.02 18.48 16.52
C LEU A 268 -2.65 18.95 16.02
N PRO A 269 -1.62 18.99 16.88
CA PRO A 269 -0.25 19.22 16.46
C PRO A 269 0.23 18.14 15.46
N ARG A 270 1.07 18.54 14.49
CA ARG A 270 1.60 17.63 13.45
C ARG A 270 2.16 16.29 13.98
N PRO A 271 2.95 16.25 15.08
CA PRO A 271 3.45 14.96 15.60
C PRO A 271 2.35 14.01 16.05
N VAL A 272 1.24 14.56 16.59
CA VAL A 272 0.07 13.77 17.03
C VAL A 272 -0.69 13.24 15.81
N ARG A 273 -0.90 14.07 14.78
CA ARG A 273 -1.52 13.65 13.52
C ARG A 273 -0.74 12.54 12.82
N SER A 274 0.59 12.63 12.86
CA SER A 274 1.48 11.64 12.24
C SER A 274 1.64 10.36 13.06
N PHE A 275 1.10 10.29 14.29
CA PHE A 275 1.09 9.04 15.05
C PHE A 275 0.06 8.07 14.42
N PRO A 276 0.41 6.79 14.14
CA PRO A 276 1.61 6.09 14.63
C PRO A 276 2.80 6.02 13.65
N PHE A 277 2.78 6.67 12.48
CA PHE A 277 3.86 6.58 11.49
C PHE A 277 5.22 6.99 12.06
N ASN A 278 5.27 8.10 12.79
CA ASN A 278 6.49 8.56 13.45
C ASN A 278 7.01 7.55 14.49
N ALA A 279 6.13 6.91 15.25
CA ALA A 279 6.50 5.89 16.23
C ALA A 279 7.03 4.61 15.55
N TYR A 280 6.39 4.16 14.47
CA TYR A 280 6.86 2.99 13.72
C TYR A 280 8.17 3.25 12.98
N LEU A 281 8.38 4.46 12.46
CA LEU A 281 9.67 4.82 11.90
C LEU A 281 10.78 4.84 12.96
N LEU A 282 10.48 5.36 14.15
CA LEU A 282 11.42 5.34 15.27
C LEU A 282 11.73 3.90 15.71
N ASP A 283 10.73 3.02 15.87
CA ASP A 283 10.92 1.59 16.17
C ASP A 283 11.81 0.91 15.10
N PHE A 284 11.54 1.18 13.83
CA PHE A 284 12.35 0.68 12.72
C PHE A 284 13.82 1.11 12.85
N ARG A 285 14.08 2.40 13.09
CA ARG A 285 15.44 2.94 13.27
C ARG A 285 16.15 2.33 14.47
N LEU A 286 15.43 2.19 15.58
CA LEU A 286 15.97 1.59 16.79
C LEU A 286 16.33 0.12 16.58
N ARG A 287 15.46 -0.66 15.94
CA ARG A 287 15.73 -2.08 15.60
C ARG A 287 16.96 -2.22 14.73
N ARG A 288 17.10 -1.38 13.69
CA ARG A 288 18.30 -1.39 12.85
C ARG A 288 19.58 -1.11 13.63
N ARG A 289 19.55 -0.11 14.51
CA ARG A 289 20.70 0.22 15.37
C ARG A 289 21.09 -0.90 16.32
N LEU A 290 20.10 -1.64 16.80
CA LEU A 290 20.29 -2.75 17.76
C LEU A 290 20.48 -4.11 17.08
N GLY A 291 20.55 -4.21 15.77
CA GLY A 291 20.64 -5.47 15.04
C GLY A 291 19.43 -6.41 15.26
N ARG A 292 18.26 -5.86 15.63
CA ARG A 292 17.04 -6.64 15.85
C ARG A 292 16.25 -6.85 14.56
N PRO A 293 15.50 -7.97 14.44
CA PRO A 293 14.65 -8.21 13.28
C PRO A 293 13.68 -7.03 13.04
N ILE A 294 13.59 -6.59 11.79
CA ILE A 294 12.69 -5.52 11.37
C ILE A 294 11.26 -6.04 11.20
N LEU A 295 11.11 -7.27 10.66
CA LEU A 295 9.85 -7.96 10.39
C LEU A 295 9.44 -8.94 11.49
#